data_e99f23621aac6fbe297bcf5f6ed6f1b5
#
_entry.id   e99f23621aac6fbe297bcf5f6ed6f1b5
#
_cell.length_a   1.000
_cell.length_b   1.000
_cell.length_c   1.000
_cell.angle_alpha   90.00
_cell.angle_beta   90.00
_cell.angle_gamma   90.00
#
_symmetry.space_group_name_H-M   'P 1'
#
loop_
_entity.id
_entity.type
_entity.pdbx_description
1 polymer ?
#
loop_
_entity_poly.entity_id
_entity_poly.type
_entity_poly.pdbx_seq_one_letter_code
_entity_poly.pdbx_strand_id
1 'polypeptide(L)'
;MLKKTVAIAIDGPAGAGKSTIARKLAEKTGYIYVDTGALYRTVALSISRNGIDPLDISAVVSHIAEIAVDIKYIDGEQRVILNGEDVSELIRTPEVSMTASITSAIPEVRAFLLGLQRKLAKEHNVVMDGRDIATVVLPDAKVKVFLTASPEIRARRRYDELVLKGQKVEFDDVLADIIKRDAQDMNREVAPLKPSAESVIVDTSDLDLEGAVNAMQNVIKERLNGEI
;
A
#
# COMPACT_ATOMS: atom_id res chain seq x y z
N MET A 1 3.94 6.21 -31.39
CA MET A 1 4.76 5.70 -30.26
C MET A 1 3.92 5.83 -28.99
N LEU A 2 3.70 4.75 -28.23
CA LEU A 2 3.04 4.83 -26.93
C LEU A 2 3.94 5.67 -26.01
N LYS A 3 3.37 6.70 -25.37
CA LYS A 3 4.07 7.53 -24.41
C LYS A 3 4.53 6.64 -23.25
N LYS A 4 5.83 6.58 -22.99
CA LYS A 4 6.37 5.76 -21.89
C LYS A 4 5.92 6.37 -20.57
N THR A 5 5.08 5.65 -19.81
CA THR A 5 4.61 6.10 -18.50
C THR A 5 5.74 6.06 -17.47
N VAL A 6 5.62 6.89 -16.45
CA VAL A 6 6.54 6.93 -15.31
C VAL A 6 5.84 6.30 -14.09
N ALA A 7 6.54 5.41 -13.42
CA ALA A 7 6.08 4.80 -12.18
C ALA A 7 7.06 5.13 -11.04
N ILE A 8 6.51 5.59 -9.93
CA ILE A 8 7.19 5.79 -8.65
C ILE A 8 6.70 4.71 -7.70
N ALA A 9 7.57 3.76 -7.38
CA ALA A 9 7.30 2.65 -6.48
C ALA A 9 7.75 3.00 -5.05
N ILE A 10 6.82 2.92 -4.09
CA ILE A 10 7.09 3.23 -2.67
C ILE A 10 6.72 2.02 -1.83
N ASP A 11 7.72 1.30 -1.35
CA ASP A 11 7.54 0.19 -0.42
C ASP A 11 7.92 0.58 1.01
N GLY A 12 7.52 -0.22 1.98
CA GLY A 12 7.88 -0.03 3.37
C GLY A 12 6.84 -0.56 4.36
N PRO A 13 7.19 -0.63 5.66
CA PRO A 13 6.34 -1.22 6.69
C PRO A 13 5.06 -0.40 6.96
N ALA A 14 4.15 -0.99 7.75
CA ALA A 14 2.95 -0.30 8.20
C ALA A 14 3.29 0.93 9.06
N GLY A 15 2.53 2.02 8.95
CA GLY A 15 2.74 3.23 9.74
C GLY A 15 3.93 4.12 9.30
N ALA A 16 4.70 3.75 8.26
CA ALA A 16 5.83 4.54 7.76
C ALA A 16 5.43 5.86 7.06
N GLY A 17 4.13 6.13 6.89
CA GLY A 17 3.65 7.37 6.25
C GLY A 17 3.55 7.30 4.72
N LYS A 18 3.75 6.11 4.12
CA LYS A 18 3.76 5.91 2.66
C LYS A 18 2.57 6.55 1.95
N SER A 19 1.36 6.22 2.37
CA SER A 19 0.13 6.67 1.69
C SER A 19 -0.06 8.18 1.76
N THR A 20 0.30 8.81 2.88
CA THR A 20 0.25 10.28 3.03
C THR A 20 1.26 10.97 2.11
N ILE A 21 2.49 10.46 2.09
CA ILE A 21 3.58 11.01 1.26
C ILE A 21 3.28 10.75 -0.22
N ALA A 22 2.87 9.53 -0.58
CA ALA A 22 2.55 9.15 -1.96
C ALA A 22 1.43 10.03 -2.54
N ARG A 23 0.39 10.32 -1.77
CA ARG A 23 -0.70 11.21 -2.18
C ARG A 23 -0.21 12.64 -2.44
N LYS A 24 0.59 13.19 -1.52
CA LYS A 24 1.20 14.53 -1.71
C LYS A 24 2.14 14.59 -2.91
N LEU A 25 2.89 13.52 -3.18
CA LEU A 25 3.73 13.42 -4.37
C LEU A 25 2.89 13.35 -5.65
N ALA A 26 1.81 12.58 -5.66
CA ALA A 26 0.89 12.47 -6.78
C ALA A 26 0.27 13.84 -7.12
N GLU A 27 -0.20 14.58 -6.10
CA GLU A 27 -0.70 15.95 -6.26
C GLU A 27 0.36 16.88 -6.89
N LYS A 28 1.62 16.84 -6.39
CA LYS A 28 2.70 17.71 -6.88
C LYS A 28 3.18 17.36 -8.28
N THR A 29 3.10 16.10 -8.69
CA THR A 29 3.58 15.62 -10.00
C THR A 29 2.48 15.56 -11.06
N GLY A 30 1.22 15.65 -10.67
CA GLY A 30 0.08 15.40 -11.55
C GLY A 30 -0.08 13.91 -11.92
N TYR A 31 0.55 13.00 -11.16
CA TYR A 31 0.43 11.54 -11.35
C TYR A 31 -0.77 11.02 -10.57
N ILE A 32 -1.30 9.86 -10.98
CA ILE A 32 -2.34 9.23 -10.17
C ILE A 32 -1.71 8.49 -8.99
N TYR A 33 -2.36 8.60 -7.84
CA TYR A 33 -2.00 7.82 -6.66
C TYR A 33 -2.67 6.44 -6.69
N VAL A 34 -1.92 5.39 -6.36
CA VAL A 34 -2.43 4.01 -6.29
C VAL A 34 -2.10 3.41 -4.92
N ASP A 35 -3.11 3.32 -4.04
CA ASP A 35 -3.06 2.58 -2.76
C ASP A 35 -3.32 1.09 -3.03
N THR A 36 -2.26 0.29 -3.17
CA THR A 36 -2.42 -1.15 -3.38
C THR A 36 -2.97 -1.85 -2.15
N GLY A 37 -2.67 -1.35 -0.96
CA GLY A 37 -3.25 -1.87 0.28
C GLY A 37 -4.79 -1.76 0.31
N ALA A 38 -5.37 -0.77 -0.35
CA ALA A 38 -6.81 -0.66 -0.51
C ALA A 38 -7.38 -1.83 -1.32
N LEU A 39 -6.69 -2.29 -2.36
CA LEU A 39 -7.11 -3.45 -3.16
C LEU A 39 -7.15 -4.73 -2.33
N TYR A 40 -6.10 -5.01 -1.55
CA TYR A 40 -6.08 -6.16 -0.64
C TYR A 40 -7.18 -6.07 0.42
N ARG A 41 -7.44 -4.87 0.96
CA ARG A 41 -8.55 -4.66 1.89
C ARG A 41 -9.92 -4.83 1.23
N THR A 42 -10.06 -4.55 -0.05
CA THR A 42 -11.31 -4.80 -0.80
C THR A 42 -11.60 -6.30 -0.91
N VAL A 43 -10.59 -7.11 -1.23
CA VAL A 43 -10.70 -8.58 -1.19
C VAL A 43 -11.05 -9.06 0.22
N ALA A 44 -10.36 -8.55 1.24
CA ALA A 44 -10.60 -8.90 2.63
C ALA A 44 -12.03 -8.55 3.10
N LEU A 45 -12.55 -7.39 2.70
CA LEU A 45 -13.94 -7.02 3.00
C LEU A 45 -14.93 -8.02 2.39
N SER A 46 -14.68 -8.46 1.16
CA SER A 46 -15.53 -9.47 0.51
C SER A 46 -15.50 -10.80 1.26
N ILE A 47 -14.30 -11.24 1.68
CA ILE A 47 -14.11 -12.46 2.48
C ILE A 47 -14.89 -12.36 3.80
N SER A 48 -14.71 -11.24 4.54
CA SER A 48 -15.41 -11.00 5.81
C SER A 48 -16.94 -10.94 5.65
N ARG A 49 -17.45 -10.25 4.60
CA ARG A 49 -18.88 -10.16 4.32
C ARG A 49 -19.55 -11.51 4.03
N ASN A 50 -18.78 -12.45 3.50
CA ASN A 50 -19.28 -13.79 3.17
C ASN A 50 -18.98 -14.82 4.28
N GLY A 51 -18.46 -14.39 5.43
CA GLY A 51 -18.20 -15.26 6.57
C GLY A 51 -17.13 -16.33 6.31
N ILE A 52 -16.21 -16.05 5.36
CA ILE A 52 -15.14 -16.99 4.99
C ILE A 52 -13.99 -16.82 5.98
N ASP A 53 -13.49 -17.95 6.52
CA ASP A 53 -12.28 -17.93 7.33
C ASP A 53 -11.07 -17.56 6.45
N PRO A 54 -10.35 -16.46 6.76
CA PRO A 54 -9.19 -16.04 5.99
C PRO A 54 -8.01 -17.05 6.03
N LEU A 55 -8.04 -18.02 6.95
CA LEU A 55 -7.07 -19.12 7.02
C LEU A 55 -7.47 -20.33 6.15
N ASP A 56 -8.70 -20.42 5.70
CA ASP A 56 -9.13 -21.42 4.72
C ASP A 56 -8.76 -20.98 3.30
N ILE A 57 -7.54 -21.33 2.89
CA ILE A 57 -6.97 -20.94 1.58
C ILE A 57 -7.89 -21.40 0.43
N SER A 58 -8.47 -22.61 0.51
CA SER A 58 -9.32 -23.14 -0.54
C SER A 58 -10.60 -22.33 -0.71
N ALA A 59 -11.26 -21.99 0.40
CA ALA A 59 -12.44 -21.14 0.39
C ALA A 59 -12.13 -19.71 -0.12
N VAL A 60 -11.01 -19.13 0.32
CA VAL A 60 -10.56 -17.81 -0.16
C VAL A 60 -10.31 -17.84 -1.67
N VAL A 61 -9.58 -18.83 -2.19
CA VAL A 61 -9.24 -18.95 -3.61
C VAL A 61 -10.51 -19.15 -4.47
N SER A 62 -11.44 -19.97 -4.01
CA SER A 62 -12.72 -20.15 -4.70
C SER A 62 -13.52 -18.85 -4.76
N HIS A 63 -13.56 -18.10 -3.65
CA HIS A 63 -14.32 -16.86 -3.55
C HIS A 63 -13.76 -15.72 -4.42
N ILE A 64 -12.43 -15.56 -4.49
CA ILE A 64 -11.83 -14.48 -5.29
C ILE A 64 -12.11 -14.64 -6.81
N ALA A 65 -12.41 -15.84 -7.27
CA ALA A 65 -12.80 -16.08 -8.67
C ALA A 65 -14.21 -15.53 -9.00
N GLU A 66 -15.03 -15.27 -7.99
CA GLU A 66 -16.41 -14.81 -8.12
C GLU A 66 -16.58 -13.29 -7.95
N ILE A 67 -15.52 -12.58 -7.58
CA ILE A 67 -15.58 -11.15 -7.33
C ILE A 67 -14.85 -10.33 -8.40
N ALA A 68 -15.31 -9.09 -8.58
CA ALA A 68 -14.65 -8.09 -9.41
C ALA A 68 -14.16 -6.93 -8.53
N VAL A 69 -12.86 -6.64 -8.62
CA VAL A 69 -12.24 -5.48 -7.95
C VAL A 69 -11.76 -4.50 -9.02
N ASP A 70 -12.14 -3.24 -8.87
CA ASP A 70 -11.75 -2.18 -9.80
C ASP A 70 -11.35 -0.90 -9.03
N ILE A 71 -10.74 0.04 -9.74
CA ILE A 71 -10.40 1.37 -9.25
C ILE A 71 -11.07 2.42 -10.14
N LYS A 72 -11.69 3.41 -9.52
CA LYS A 72 -12.16 4.64 -10.19
C LYS A 72 -11.48 5.85 -9.55
N TYR A 73 -11.33 6.90 -10.32
CA TYR A 73 -10.88 8.20 -9.82
C TYR A 73 -12.05 9.18 -9.90
N ILE A 74 -12.47 9.69 -8.75
CA ILE A 74 -13.56 10.67 -8.62
C ILE A 74 -12.98 11.86 -7.88
N ASP A 75 -13.05 13.04 -8.49
CA ASP A 75 -12.50 14.30 -7.95
C ASP A 75 -11.00 14.19 -7.56
N GLY A 76 -10.25 13.39 -8.33
CA GLY A 76 -8.83 13.15 -8.09
C GLY A 76 -8.51 12.12 -7.01
N GLU A 77 -9.53 11.58 -6.32
CA GLU A 77 -9.38 10.56 -5.30
C GLU A 77 -9.60 9.15 -5.84
N GLN A 78 -8.74 8.22 -5.40
CA GLN A 78 -8.93 6.81 -5.67
C GLN A 78 -10.13 6.27 -4.89
N ARG A 79 -11.08 5.68 -5.63
CA ARG A 79 -12.20 4.91 -5.09
C ARG A 79 -12.01 3.44 -5.46
N VAL A 80 -12.23 2.54 -4.51
CA VAL A 80 -12.16 1.10 -4.78
C VAL A 80 -13.55 0.51 -4.89
N ILE A 81 -13.74 -0.28 -5.93
CA ILE A 81 -15.05 -0.82 -6.32
C ILE A 81 -15.01 -2.33 -6.16
N LEU A 82 -15.97 -2.88 -5.43
CA LEU A 82 -16.19 -4.32 -5.26
C LEU A 82 -17.54 -4.67 -5.88
N ASN A 83 -17.55 -5.49 -6.93
CA ASN A 83 -18.79 -5.91 -7.62
C ASN A 83 -19.70 -4.73 -8.00
N GLY A 84 -19.12 -3.58 -8.37
CA GLY A 84 -19.85 -2.37 -8.71
C GLY A 84 -20.16 -1.42 -7.55
N GLU A 85 -20.00 -1.85 -6.29
CA GLU A 85 -20.18 -1.03 -5.08
C GLU A 85 -18.89 -0.27 -4.74
N ASP A 86 -19.00 1.04 -4.45
CA ASP A 86 -17.88 1.80 -3.85
C ASP A 86 -17.72 1.44 -2.37
N VAL A 87 -16.62 0.76 -2.06
CA VAL A 87 -16.31 0.27 -0.70
C VAL A 87 -15.18 1.06 -0.02
N SER A 88 -14.77 2.19 -0.57
CA SER A 88 -13.58 2.95 -0.14
C SER A 88 -13.55 3.30 1.35
N GLU A 89 -14.71 3.58 1.93
CA GLU A 89 -14.84 3.88 3.37
C GLU A 89 -14.95 2.61 4.23
N LEU A 90 -15.54 1.55 3.68
CA LEU A 90 -15.82 0.30 4.39
C LEU A 90 -14.56 -0.55 4.63
N ILE A 91 -13.53 -0.39 3.79
CA ILE A 91 -12.28 -1.14 3.88
C ILE A 91 -11.30 -0.63 4.96
N ARG A 92 -11.65 0.41 5.72
CA ARG A 92 -10.73 1.09 6.65
C ARG A 92 -10.89 0.65 8.11
N THR A 93 -11.51 -0.50 8.36
CA THR A 93 -11.66 -1.06 9.70
C THR A 93 -10.45 -1.87 10.14
N PRO A 94 -10.19 -2.01 11.46
CA PRO A 94 -9.13 -2.90 11.97
C PRO A 94 -9.32 -4.35 11.54
N GLU A 95 -10.55 -4.86 11.58
CA GLU A 95 -10.91 -6.22 11.18
C GLU A 95 -10.54 -6.49 9.71
N VAL A 96 -11.00 -5.64 8.78
CA VAL A 96 -10.66 -5.75 7.35
C VAL A 96 -9.15 -5.66 7.14
N SER A 97 -8.46 -4.81 7.90
CA SER A 97 -7.01 -4.68 7.81
C SER A 97 -6.26 -5.93 8.27
N MET A 98 -6.78 -6.63 9.28
CA MET A 98 -6.24 -7.91 9.77
C MET A 98 -6.47 -9.01 8.74
N THR A 99 -7.69 -9.16 8.25
CA THR A 99 -8.04 -10.12 7.18
C THR A 99 -7.18 -9.89 5.94
N ALA A 100 -6.96 -8.64 5.53
CA ALA A 100 -6.10 -8.31 4.40
C ALA A 100 -4.63 -8.71 4.63
N SER A 101 -4.12 -8.55 5.85
CA SER A 101 -2.76 -8.98 6.20
C SER A 101 -2.60 -10.49 6.04
N ILE A 102 -3.57 -11.28 6.50
CA ILE A 102 -3.58 -12.74 6.38
C ILE A 102 -3.68 -13.14 4.90
N THR A 103 -4.70 -12.68 4.21
CA THR A 103 -5.01 -13.11 2.83
C THR A 103 -4.01 -12.59 1.79
N SER A 104 -3.29 -11.51 2.08
CA SER A 104 -2.21 -11.01 1.20
C SER A 104 -1.00 -11.95 1.10
N ALA A 105 -0.88 -12.94 1.98
CA ALA A 105 0.14 -13.99 1.90
C ALA A 105 -0.23 -15.09 0.88
N ILE A 106 -1.51 -15.19 0.48
CA ILE A 106 -2.01 -16.20 -0.45
C ILE A 106 -1.59 -15.82 -1.88
N PRO A 107 -0.83 -16.69 -2.60
CA PRO A 107 -0.32 -16.39 -3.94
C PRO A 107 -1.41 -16.03 -4.95
N GLU A 108 -2.56 -16.71 -4.90
CA GLU A 108 -3.70 -16.51 -5.80
C GLU A 108 -4.35 -15.14 -5.61
N VAL A 109 -4.47 -14.67 -4.36
CA VAL A 109 -4.96 -13.30 -4.07
C VAL A 109 -4.04 -12.25 -4.68
N ARG A 110 -2.73 -12.49 -4.60
CA ARG A 110 -1.73 -11.61 -5.20
C ARG A 110 -1.80 -11.61 -6.72
N ALA A 111 -1.88 -12.80 -7.33
CA ALA A 111 -2.02 -12.97 -8.77
C ALA A 111 -3.29 -12.29 -9.29
N PHE A 112 -4.41 -12.41 -8.59
CA PHE A 112 -5.68 -11.77 -8.91
C PHE A 112 -5.55 -10.24 -8.99
N LEU A 113 -4.86 -9.60 -8.05
CA LEU A 113 -4.72 -8.14 -8.02
C LEU A 113 -3.57 -7.60 -8.90
N LEU A 114 -2.58 -8.43 -9.24
CA LEU A 114 -1.36 -8.01 -9.96
C LEU A 114 -1.67 -7.42 -11.34
N GLY A 115 -2.62 -8.02 -12.05
CA GLY A 115 -3.04 -7.58 -13.38
C GLY A 115 -3.58 -6.14 -13.37
N LEU A 116 -4.45 -5.82 -12.40
CA LEU A 116 -5.02 -4.49 -12.23
C LEU A 116 -3.93 -3.44 -11.89
N GLN A 117 -3.04 -3.76 -10.95
CA GLN A 117 -1.95 -2.87 -10.56
C GLN A 117 -1.02 -2.52 -11.73
N ARG A 118 -0.62 -3.53 -12.50
CA ARG A 118 0.23 -3.35 -13.69
C ARG A 118 -0.47 -2.60 -14.82
N LYS A 119 -1.76 -2.84 -15.03
CA LYS A 119 -2.57 -2.11 -16.00
C LYS A 119 -2.57 -0.62 -15.72
N LEU A 120 -2.81 -0.21 -14.47
CA LEU A 120 -2.81 1.20 -14.06
C LEU A 120 -1.45 1.87 -14.35
N ALA A 121 -0.34 1.22 -14.02
CA ALA A 121 1.00 1.75 -14.28
C ALA A 121 1.36 1.80 -15.77
N LYS A 122 0.75 0.95 -16.60
CA LYS A 122 0.92 0.96 -18.06
C LYS A 122 0.13 2.08 -18.72
N GLU A 123 -1.03 2.41 -18.19
CA GLU A 123 -1.96 3.39 -18.78
C GLU A 123 -1.70 4.82 -18.27
N HIS A 124 -1.13 4.98 -17.07
CA HIS A 124 -0.95 6.26 -16.39
C HIS A 124 0.44 6.41 -15.79
N ASN A 125 0.87 7.67 -15.60
CA ASN A 125 1.95 7.96 -14.67
C ASN A 125 1.43 7.75 -13.25
N VAL A 126 2.15 6.97 -12.42
CA VAL A 126 1.66 6.55 -11.10
C VAL A 126 2.64 6.83 -9.98
N VAL A 127 2.10 7.16 -8.80
CA VAL A 127 2.77 6.98 -7.52
C VAL A 127 2.04 5.83 -6.82
N MET A 128 2.70 4.69 -6.70
CA MET A 128 2.11 3.46 -6.18
C MET A 128 2.78 3.05 -4.88
N ASP A 129 2.00 2.86 -3.81
CA ASP A 129 2.54 2.41 -2.53
C ASP A 129 2.07 1.02 -2.13
N GLY A 130 2.96 0.28 -1.46
CA GLY A 130 2.69 -1.08 -1.03
C GLY A 130 3.77 -1.69 -0.15
N ARG A 131 4.09 -2.98 -0.42
CA ARG A 131 5.08 -3.78 0.29
C ARG A 131 6.12 -4.41 -0.64
N ASP A 132 5.77 -4.56 -1.89
CA ASP A 132 6.53 -5.29 -2.91
C ASP A 132 6.36 -4.67 -4.31
N ILE A 133 6.10 -3.36 -4.33
CA ILE A 133 5.89 -2.64 -5.60
C ILE A 133 7.18 -2.67 -6.43
N ALA A 134 8.31 -2.33 -5.82
CA ALA A 134 9.61 -2.29 -6.49
C ALA A 134 10.21 -3.68 -6.77
N THR A 135 9.75 -4.72 -6.07
CA THR A 135 10.32 -6.07 -6.22
C THR A 135 9.47 -7.00 -7.09
N VAL A 136 8.15 -6.84 -7.09
CA VAL A 136 7.21 -7.76 -7.76
C VAL A 136 6.27 -7.06 -8.72
N VAL A 137 5.61 -5.98 -8.29
CA VAL A 137 4.54 -5.34 -9.08
C VAL A 137 5.12 -4.59 -10.26
N LEU A 138 6.09 -3.70 -10.00
CA LEU A 138 6.74 -2.80 -10.97
C LEU A 138 8.27 -2.91 -10.86
N PRO A 139 8.88 -4.08 -11.14
CA PRO A 139 10.32 -4.28 -11.00
C PRO A 139 11.15 -3.37 -11.92
N ASP A 140 10.54 -2.86 -12.99
CA ASP A 140 11.17 -1.94 -13.94
C ASP A 140 10.86 -0.46 -13.67
N ALA A 141 10.26 -0.12 -12.51
CA ALA A 141 10.00 1.27 -12.14
C ALA A 141 11.31 2.06 -12.07
N LYS A 142 11.33 3.26 -12.68
CA LYS A 142 12.51 4.13 -12.68
C LYS A 142 12.84 4.68 -11.29
N VAL A 143 11.82 4.93 -10.48
CA VAL A 143 11.96 5.41 -9.11
C VAL A 143 11.49 4.34 -8.15
N LYS A 144 12.39 3.85 -7.31
CA LYS A 144 12.12 2.84 -6.31
C LYS A 144 12.57 3.36 -4.95
N VAL A 145 11.65 3.45 -4.02
CA VAL A 145 11.93 3.93 -2.66
C VAL A 145 11.43 2.92 -1.64
N PHE A 146 12.24 2.68 -0.64
CA PHE A 146 11.84 1.97 0.57
C PHE A 146 11.74 2.96 1.71
N LEU A 147 10.50 3.35 2.04
CA LEU A 147 10.20 4.33 3.08
C LEU A 147 10.09 3.62 4.43
N THR A 148 10.87 4.04 5.40
CA THR A 148 10.88 3.44 6.74
C THR A 148 10.84 4.48 7.87
N ALA A 149 10.59 4.02 9.07
CA ALA A 149 10.81 4.70 10.33
C ALA A 149 10.89 3.63 11.43
N SER A 150 11.44 3.96 12.61
CA SER A 150 11.50 3.01 13.73
C SER A 150 10.10 2.51 14.12
N PRO A 151 9.96 1.29 14.65
CA PRO A 151 8.67 0.78 15.10
C PRO A 151 7.96 1.70 16.09
N GLU A 152 8.70 2.32 17.00
CA GLU A 152 8.18 3.23 18.03
C GLU A 152 7.59 4.51 17.42
N ILE A 153 8.27 5.10 16.43
CA ILE A 153 7.78 6.28 15.72
C ILE A 153 6.53 5.94 14.92
N ARG A 154 6.50 4.77 14.26
CA ARG A 154 5.32 4.32 13.51
C ARG A 154 4.14 4.02 14.43
N ALA A 155 4.41 3.41 15.60
CA ALA A 155 3.41 3.18 16.63
C ALA A 155 2.86 4.51 17.18
N ARG A 156 3.73 5.50 17.43
CA ARG A 156 3.28 6.83 17.88
C ARG A 156 2.37 7.49 16.87
N ARG A 157 2.76 7.53 15.60
CA ARG A 157 1.92 8.09 14.51
C ARG A 157 0.56 7.40 14.45
N ARG A 158 0.54 6.08 14.57
CA ARG A 158 -0.69 5.29 14.53
C ARG A 158 -1.57 5.48 15.78
N TYR A 159 -0.96 5.52 16.95
CA TYR A 159 -1.63 5.80 18.21
C TYR A 159 -2.33 7.16 18.17
N ASP A 160 -1.60 8.21 17.76
CA ASP A 160 -2.15 9.55 17.67
C ASP A 160 -3.32 9.62 16.67
N GLU A 161 -3.22 8.93 15.53
CA GLU A 161 -4.33 8.82 14.56
C GLU A 161 -5.57 8.15 15.17
N LEU A 162 -5.40 7.08 15.93
CA LEU A 162 -6.50 6.34 16.55
C LEU A 162 -7.18 7.16 17.66
N VAL A 163 -6.39 7.85 18.48
CA VAL A 163 -6.89 8.76 19.53
C VAL A 163 -7.68 9.93 18.91
N LEU A 164 -7.17 10.53 17.83
CA LEU A 164 -7.90 11.60 17.12
C LEU A 164 -9.23 11.13 16.54
N LYS A 165 -9.36 9.84 16.21
CA LYS A 165 -10.61 9.21 15.79
C LYS A 165 -11.52 8.80 16.96
N GLY A 166 -11.16 9.16 18.20
CA GLY A 166 -11.92 8.85 19.40
C GLY A 166 -11.84 7.39 19.85
N GLN A 167 -10.89 6.62 19.34
CA GLN A 167 -10.68 5.24 19.75
C GLN A 167 -9.89 5.18 21.07
N LYS A 168 -10.28 4.29 21.97
CA LYS A 168 -9.54 4.00 23.20
C LYS A 168 -8.53 2.90 22.89
N VAL A 169 -7.26 3.22 22.87
CA VAL A 169 -6.15 2.31 22.57
C VAL A 169 -5.00 2.58 23.53
N GLU A 170 -4.22 1.56 23.84
CA GLU A 170 -2.96 1.69 24.58
C GLU A 170 -1.80 1.71 23.61
N PHE A 171 -0.77 2.51 23.90
CA PHE A 171 0.40 2.66 23.02
C PHE A 171 1.15 1.33 22.84
N ASP A 172 1.30 0.56 23.91
CA ASP A 172 2.03 -0.72 23.89
C ASP A 172 1.32 -1.76 23.03
N ASP A 173 -0.01 -1.77 23.01
CA ASP A 173 -0.79 -2.65 22.14
C ASP A 173 -0.60 -2.26 20.66
N VAL A 174 -0.60 -0.95 20.35
CA VAL A 174 -0.35 -0.45 18.99
C VAL A 174 1.07 -0.79 18.54
N LEU A 175 2.05 -0.69 19.42
CA LEU A 175 3.45 -1.05 19.13
C LEU A 175 3.60 -2.55 18.88
N ALA A 176 2.99 -3.38 19.73
CA ALA A 176 3.00 -4.83 19.56
C ALA A 176 2.37 -5.26 18.23
N ASP A 177 1.24 -4.65 17.86
CA ASP A 177 0.58 -4.90 16.57
C ASP A 177 1.46 -4.51 15.37
N ILE A 178 2.17 -3.38 15.45
CA ILE A 178 3.11 -2.95 14.40
C ILE A 178 4.25 -3.94 14.24
N ILE A 179 4.89 -4.35 15.35
CA ILE A 179 6.01 -5.31 15.34
C ILE A 179 5.53 -6.66 14.77
N LYS A 180 4.38 -7.15 15.23
CA LYS A 180 3.80 -8.40 14.74
C LYS A 180 3.52 -8.35 13.23
N ARG A 181 2.97 -7.26 12.75
CA ARG A 181 2.65 -7.06 11.33
C ARG A 181 3.90 -6.97 10.47
N ASP A 182 4.94 -6.26 10.95
CA ASP A 182 6.23 -6.20 10.26
C ASP A 182 6.85 -7.58 10.13
N ALA A 183 6.84 -8.37 11.21
CA ALA A 183 7.34 -9.74 11.18
C ALA A 183 6.56 -10.61 10.17
N GLN A 184 5.24 -10.46 10.09
CA GLN A 184 4.42 -11.15 9.09
C GLN A 184 4.76 -10.71 7.66
N ASP A 185 4.86 -9.40 7.40
CA ASP A 185 5.17 -8.87 6.07
C ASP A 185 6.59 -9.26 5.62
N MET A 186 7.58 -9.28 6.52
CA MET A 186 8.98 -9.60 6.21
C MET A 186 9.24 -11.10 6.03
N ASN A 187 8.53 -11.96 6.78
CA ASN A 187 8.78 -13.40 6.81
C ASN A 187 7.83 -14.20 5.90
N ARG A 188 6.90 -13.56 5.20
CA ARG A 188 6.02 -14.28 4.28
C ARG A 188 6.84 -14.91 3.14
N GLU A 189 6.46 -16.12 2.75
CA GLU A 189 7.16 -16.90 1.73
C GLU A 189 7.09 -16.21 0.35
N VAL A 190 5.94 -15.63 0.02
CA VAL A 190 5.70 -14.97 -1.27
C VAL A 190 5.77 -13.46 -1.12
N ALA A 191 6.61 -12.82 -1.93
CA ALA A 191 6.80 -11.37 -2.01
C ALA A 191 7.04 -10.71 -0.62
N PRO A 192 8.07 -11.13 0.14
CA PRO A 192 8.38 -10.55 1.44
C PRO A 192 8.65 -9.06 1.35
N LEU A 193 8.30 -8.33 2.40
CA LEU A 193 8.63 -6.91 2.52
C LEU A 193 10.15 -6.76 2.67
N LYS A 194 10.79 -6.25 1.63
CA LYS A 194 12.22 -5.94 1.60
C LYS A 194 12.50 -4.88 0.53
N PRO A 195 13.54 -4.05 0.70
CA PRO A 195 13.98 -3.16 -0.36
C PRO A 195 14.47 -3.96 -1.57
N SER A 196 14.23 -3.47 -2.78
CA SER A 196 14.95 -3.96 -3.96
C SER A 196 16.40 -3.47 -3.94
N ALA A 197 17.28 -4.11 -4.72
CA ALA A 197 18.69 -3.68 -4.82
C ALA A 197 18.84 -2.24 -5.33
N GLU A 198 17.85 -1.73 -6.05
CA GLU A 198 17.86 -0.38 -6.62
C GLU A 198 17.05 0.63 -5.79
N SER A 199 16.41 0.18 -4.72
CA SER A 199 15.61 1.06 -3.86
C SER A 199 16.50 2.02 -3.06
N VAL A 200 16.15 3.30 -3.09
CA VAL A 200 16.69 4.28 -2.15
C VAL A 200 15.94 4.13 -0.84
N ILE A 201 16.67 3.92 0.26
CA ILE A 201 16.07 3.86 1.61
C ILE A 201 15.91 5.27 2.12
N VAL A 202 14.68 5.64 2.49
CA VAL A 202 14.36 6.92 3.12
C VAL A 202 13.82 6.66 4.52
N ASP A 203 14.64 6.93 5.54
CA ASP A 203 14.23 6.88 6.93
C ASP A 203 13.57 8.20 7.32
N THR A 204 12.36 8.13 7.81
CA THR A 204 11.56 9.29 8.22
C THR A 204 11.40 9.40 9.74
N SER A 205 12.22 8.69 10.53
CA SER A 205 12.12 8.68 11.99
C SER A 205 12.23 10.07 12.58
N ASP A 206 13.16 10.88 12.07
CA ASP A 206 13.46 12.23 12.55
C ASP A 206 12.87 13.34 11.64
N LEU A 207 11.99 12.97 10.69
CA LEU A 207 11.41 13.91 9.74
C LEU A 207 9.94 14.18 10.06
N ASP A 208 9.55 15.43 9.95
CA ASP A 208 8.16 15.80 9.81
C ASP A 208 7.63 15.46 8.40
N LEU A 209 6.35 15.69 8.18
CA LEU A 209 5.72 15.35 6.90
C LEU A 209 6.34 16.13 5.72
N GLU A 210 6.67 17.40 5.91
CA GLU A 210 7.24 18.25 4.87
C GLU A 210 8.66 17.79 4.53
N GLY A 211 9.50 17.55 5.55
CA GLY A 211 10.84 17.01 5.40
C GLY A 211 10.85 15.65 4.66
N ALA A 212 9.92 14.75 5.02
CA ALA A 212 9.77 13.47 4.35
C ALA A 212 9.36 13.61 2.86
N VAL A 213 8.42 14.52 2.55
CA VAL A 213 8.03 14.82 1.16
C VAL A 213 9.20 15.42 0.37
N ASN A 214 9.95 16.33 0.97
CA ASN A 214 11.12 16.94 0.33
C ASN A 214 12.22 15.91 0.07
N ALA A 215 12.52 15.02 1.03
CA ALA A 215 13.46 13.92 0.83
C ALA A 215 13.06 13.04 -0.36
N MET A 216 11.78 12.67 -0.44
CA MET A 216 11.23 11.90 -1.55
C MET A 216 11.31 12.64 -2.89
N GLN A 217 11.04 13.94 -2.92
CA GLN A 217 11.16 14.75 -4.14
C GLN A 217 12.60 14.80 -4.65
N ASN A 218 13.59 14.87 -3.76
CA ASN A 218 15.00 14.84 -4.13
C ASN A 218 15.36 13.50 -4.80
N VAL A 219 14.95 12.37 -4.21
CA VAL A 219 15.15 11.06 -4.84
C VAL A 219 14.49 10.97 -6.23
N ILE A 220 13.27 11.49 -6.37
CA ILE A 220 12.55 11.48 -7.65
C ILE A 220 13.30 12.32 -8.70
N LYS A 221 13.74 13.54 -8.34
CA LYS A 221 14.50 14.42 -9.24
C LYS A 221 15.81 13.79 -9.69
N GLU A 222 16.56 13.16 -8.77
CA GLU A 222 17.80 12.45 -9.09
C GLU A 222 17.57 11.29 -10.07
N ARG A 223 16.54 10.47 -9.81
CA ARG A 223 16.24 9.27 -10.60
C ARG A 223 15.62 9.58 -11.98
N LEU A 224 14.96 10.70 -12.12
CA LEU A 224 14.34 11.15 -13.37
C LEU A 224 15.15 12.27 -14.07
N ASN A 225 16.38 12.55 -13.63
CA ASN A 225 17.27 13.56 -14.23
C ASN A 225 16.60 14.94 -14.39
N GLY A 226 15.73 15.31 -13.45
CA GLY A 226 15.01 16.58 -13.47
C GLY A 226 13.83 16.64 -14.46
N GLU A 227 13.39 15.53 -15.03
CA GLU A 227 12.27 15.44 -15.99
C GLU A 227 10.87 15.57 -15.33
N ILE A 228 10.73 16.26 -14.18
CA ILE A 228 9.44 16.51 -13.51
C ILE A 228 9.26 18.01 -13.30
#